data_189dc01c41e27f3b895c4c55e5082693
#
_entry.id   189dc01c41e27f3b895c4c55e5082693
#
_cell.length_a   1.000
_cell.length_b   1.000
_cell.length_c   1.000
_cell.angle_alpha   90.00
_cell.angle_beta   90.00
_cell.angle_gamma   90.00
#
_symmetry.space_group_name_H-M   'P 1'
#
loop_
_entity.id
_entity.type
_entity.pdbx_description
1 polymer ?
#
loop_
_entity_poly.entity_id
_entity_poly.type
_entity_poly.pdbx_seq_one_letter_code
_entity_poly.pdbx_strand_id
1 'polypeptide(L)'
;MKITTGTMPFKGYQTYYRIVGEPTDNAPLLLIHGGPGSTHNYFEVLDDLAVTTRRQIISYDQIGCGESYVDGHPELWTLTTWLDELEALRSHLHLDRVNLLGQSWGGMLIFAYMIDRHPEGIESIILSSTLPSSELWSHEQQRLISFMPTDEQEAIARAVATGNFDDPAYLKANDHYTVLHADEITDASPECFRRPKRFGTESYLTAWGPNEYTPTGTLRDFDYTDRLGEITDPTLIISGTNDECTPLIAKTMDDNMPNAIWELLDGARHMTFIDQTDTYKQLLIGWLMS
;
A
#
# COMPACT_ATOMS: atom_id res chain seq x y z
N MET A 1 21.57 -9.73 10.53
CA MET A 1 21.15 -8.38 10.10
C MET A 1 20.75 -7.59 11.34
N LYS A 2 21.17 -6.33 11.52
CA LYS A 2 20.74 -5.51 12.65
C LYS A 2 19.33 -5.01 12.40
N ILE A 3 18.47 -5.13 13.40
CA ILE A 3 17.12 -4.57 13.40
C ILE A 3 17.03 -3.60 14.57
N THR A 4 16.57 -2.41 14.33
CA THR A 4 16.34 -1.37 15.34
C THR A 4 14.89 -0.93 15.23
N THR A 5 14.22 -0.81 16.36
CA THR A 5 12.85 -0.30 16.44
C THR A 5 12.80 0.93 17.34
N GLY A 6 11.84 1.78 17.10
CA GLY A 6 11.62 2.97 17.91
C GLY A 6 10.22 3.54 17.71
N THR A 7 9.95 4.62 18.38
CA THR A 7 8.71 5.37 18.22
C THR A 7 8.99 6.87 18.02
N MET A 8 8.13 7.52 17.27
CA MET A 8 8.12 8.95 17.03
C MET A 8 6.85 9.56 17.65
N PRO A 9 6.95 10.62 18.46
CA PRO A 9 5.76 11.35 18.92
C PRO A 9 5.03 12.00 17.75
N PHE A 10 3.72 11.73 17.61
CA PHE A 10 2.90 12.33 16.58
C PHE A 10 1.47 12.60 17.10
N LYS A 11 0.98 13.85 16.99
CA LYS A 11 -0.38 14.29 17.41
C LYS A 11 -0.83 13.79 18.80
N GLY A 12 0.12 13.65 19.75
CA GLY A 12 -0.15 13.16 21.10
C GLY A 12 -0.07 11.63 21.25
N TYR A 13 0.21 10.92 20.18
CA TYR A 13 0.39 9.47 20.12
C TYR A 13 1.82 9.11 19.73
N GLN A 14 2.07 7.84 19.45
CA GLN A 14 3.38 7.33 19.05
C GLN A 14 3.25 6.59 17.70
N THR A 15 4.07 6.97 16.73
CA THR A 15 4.22 6.22 15.48
C THR A 15 5.41 5.29 15.62
N TYR A 16 5.18 3.99 15.51
CA TYR A 16 6.20 2.94 15.54
C TYR A 16 6.93 2.87 14.20
N TYR A 17 8.26 2.69 14.26
CA TYR A 17 9.07 2.41 13.08
C TYR A 17 10.07 1.28 13.33
N ARG A 18 10.49 0.65 12.24
CA ARG A 18 11.44 -0.46 12.20
C ARG A 18 12.50 -0.18 11.12
N ILE A 19 13.77 -0.32 11.48
CA ILE A 19 14.91 -0.10 10.60
C ILE A 19 15.73 -1.37 10.53
N VAL A 20 16.00 -1.86 9.32
CA VAL A 20 16.84 -3.03 9.04
C VAL A 20 18.10 -2.58 8.33
N GLY A 21 19.24 -3.05 8.79
CA GLY A 21 20.57 -2.70 8.27
C GLY A 21 21.24 -1.57 9.02
N GLU A 22 22.47 -1.28 8.63
CA GLU A 22 23.26 -0.16 9.17
C GLU A 22 23.19 1.04 8.20
N PRO A 23 23.37 2.27 8.70
CA PRO A 23 23.50 3.44 7.84
C PRO A 23 24.66 3.28 6.84
N THR A 24 24.44 3.72 5.61
CA THR A 24 25.44 3.76 4.56
C THR A 24 25.32 5.09 3.80
N ASP A 25 26.17 5.31 2.79
CA ASP A 25 26.05 6.48 1.91
C ASP A 25 24.88 6.38 0.92
N ASN A 26 24.29 5.18 0.77
CA ASN A 26 23.11 4.97 -0.08
C ASN A 26 21.85 5.44 0.62
N ALA A 27 20.99 6.16 -0.07
CA ALA A 27 19.70 6.57 0.47
C ALA A 27 18.87 5.36 0.91
N PRO A 28 18.24 5.36 2.09
CA PRO A 28 17.41 4.28 2.55
C PRO A 28 16.17 4.07 1.66
N LEU A 29 15.54 2.89 1.80
CA LEU A 29 14.24 2.59 1.23
C LEU A 29 13.19 2.66 2.35
N LEU A 30 12.24 3.59 2.23
CA LEU A 30 11.10 3.73 3.14
C LEU A 30 9.88 3.01 2.56
N LEU A 31 9.36 2.04 3.29
CA LEU A 31 8.23 1.21 2.93
C LEU A 31 6.96 1.73 3.59
N ILE A 32 5.95 2.05 2.78
CA ILE A 32 4.67 2.62 3.18
C ILE A 32 3.58 1.59 2.91
N HIS A 33 3.00 1.04 3.98
CA HIS A 33 2.02 -0.04 3.88
C HIS A 33 0.64 0.43 3.39
N GLY A 34 -0.14 -0.54 2.95
CA GLY A 34 -1.50 -0.37 2.43
C GLY A 34 -2.59 -0.27 3.50
N GLY A 35 -3.83 -0.44 3.07
CA GLY A 35 -5.04 -0.30 3.83
C GLY A 35 -5.89 0.88 3.34
N PRO A 36 -5.96 2.06 4.05
CA PRO A 36 -5.28 2.40 5.31
C PRO A 36 -5.60 1.45 6.46
N GLY A 37 -4.65 1.33 7.41
CA GLY A 37 -4.88 0.50 8.61
C GLY A 37 -4.27 -0.91 8.55
N SER A 38 -3.54 -1.30 7.50
CA SER A 38 -2.69 -2.49 7.51
C SER A 38 -1.47 -2.27 8.43
N THR A 39 -0.42 -3.05 8.31
CA THR A 39 0.79 -2.91 9.15
C THR A 39 2.05 -3.19 8.33
N HIS A 40 3.21 -2.80 8.86
CA HIS A 40 4.50 -3.02 8.20
C HIS A 40 4.89 -4.49 8.02
N ASN A 41 4.31 -5.42 8.80
CA ASN A 41 4.79 -6.80 8.96
C ASN A 41 5.03 -7.54 7.65
N TYR A 42 4.16 -7.40 6.67
CA TYR A 42 4.28 -8.13 5.42
C TYR A 42 5.51 -7.71 4.60
N PHE A 43 6.05 -6.53 4.85
CA PHE A 43 7.29 -6.08 4.22
C PHE A 43 8.56 -6.72 4.78
N GLU A 44 8.48 -7.43 5.91
CA GLU A 44 9.65 -8.13 6.48
C GLU A 44 10.25 -9.17 5.52
N VAL A 45 9.48 -9.64 4.54
CA VAL A 45 10.00 -10.49 3.45
C VAL A 45 11.09 -9.79 2.62
N LEU A 46 11.15 -8.46 2.67
CA LEU A 46 12.11 -7.62 1.95
C LEU A 46 13.35 -7.25 2.78
N ASP A 47 13.46 -7.72 4.02
CA ASP A 47 14.53 -7.34 4.95
C ASP A 47 15.93 -7.59 4.39
N ASP A 48 16.13 -8.69 3.65
CA ASP A 48 17.41 -9.08 3.07
C ASP A 48 17.93 -8.11 1.99
N LEU A 49 17.05 -7.25 1.45
CA LEU A 49 17.45 -6.15 0.58
C LEU A 49 18.43 -5.20 1.28
N ALA A 50 18.36 -5.10 2.62
CA ALA A 50 19.31 -4.27 3.37
C ALA A 50 20.77 -4.68 3.16
N VAL A 51 21.03 -5.98 3.00
CA VAL A 51 22.38 -6.51 2.71
C VAL A 51 22.70 -6.36 1.23
N THR A 52 21.78 -6.78 0.37
CA THR A 52 22.02 -6.86 -1.09
C THR A 52 22.20 -5.47 -1.71
N THR A 53 21.37 -4.50 -1.32
CA THR A 53 21.43 -3.14 -1.86
C THR A 53 22.31 -2.19 -1.03
N ARG A 54 22.81 -2.65 0.12
CA ARG A 54 23.60 -1.86 1.07
C ARG A 54 22.86 -0.56 1.46
N ARG A 55 21.55 -0.68 1.79
CA ARG A 55 20.67 0.41 2.20
C ARG A 55 19.96 0.03 3.49
N GLN A 56 19.58 0.99 4.30
CA GLN A 56 18.60 0.73 5.34
C GLN A 56 17.23 0.50 4.69
N ILE A 57 16.51 -0.51 5.18
CA ILE A 57 15.10 -0.74 4.86
C ILE A 57 14.31 -0.26 6.07
N ILE A 58 13.48 0.74 5.87
CA ILE A 58 12.72 1.40 6.94
C ILE A 58 11.24 1.13 6.67
N SER A 59 10.54 0.68 7.67
CA SER A 59 9.08 0.52 7.65
C SER A 59 8.48 1.11 8.91
N TYR A 60 7.21 1.46 8.89
CA TYR A 60 6.50 1.99 10.05
C TYR A 60 5.05 1.53 10.03
N ASP A 61 4.42 1.51 11.19
CA ASP A 61 2.97 1.39 11.29
C ASP A 61 2.39 2.80 11.31
N GLN A 62 1.55 3.12 10.34
CA GLN A 62 0.86 4.40 10.29
C GLN A 62 -0.06 4.54 11.51
N ILE A 63 -0.31 5.77 11.94
CA ILE A 63 -1.22 6.02 13.07
C ILE A 63 -2.57 5.32 12.85
N GLY A 64 -3.03 4.61 13.87
CA GLY A 64 -4.28 3.87 13.87
C GLY A 64 -4.15 2.36 13.68
N CYS A 65 -2.94 1.83 13.41
CA CYS A 65 -2.74 0.40 13.23
C CYS A 65 -1.46 -0.13 13.89
N GLY A 66 -1.33 -1.44 13.94
CA GLY A 66 -0.14 -2.13 14.45
C GLY A 66 0.30 -1.67 15.83
N GLU A 67 1.58 -1.36 15.97
CA GLU A 67 2.20 -0.80 17.17
C GLU A 67 1.90 0.71 17.35
N SER A 68 1.31 1.36 16.33
CA SER A 68 0.83 2.74 16.36
C SER A 68 -0.69 2.83 16.56
N TYR A 69 -1.30 1.77 17.09
CA TYR A 69 -2.75 1.66 17.16
C TYR A 69 -3.38 2.72 18.06
N VAL A 70 -4.40 3.37 17.50
CA VAL A 70 -5.29 4.34 18.15
C VAL A 70 -6.69 4.09 17.60
N ASP A 71 -7.72 4.24 18.42
CA ASP A 71 -9.12 4.18 18.02
C ASP A 71 -9.96 5.23 18.77
N GLY A 72 -11.22 5.39 18.38
CA GLY A 72 -12.12 6.39 18.96
C GLY A 72 -11.80 7.82 18.52
N HIS A 73 -11.08 7.99 17.40
CA HIS A 73 -10.61 9.27 16.88
C HIS A 73 -10.87 9.42 15.37
N PRO A 74 -12.14 9.36 14.93
CA PRO A 74 -12.48 9.41 13.50
C PRO A 74 -11.99 10.67 12.79
N GLU A 75 -11.75 11.76 13.53
CA GLU A 75 -11.18 12.99 13.00
C GLU A 75 -9.73 12.87 12.52
N LEU A 76 -9.01 11.84 12.94
CA LEU A 76 -7.62 11.58 12.53
C LEU A 76 -7.52 10.92 11.15
N TRP A 77 -8.57 10.23 10.69
CA TRP A 77 -8.50 9.41 9.48
C TRP A 77 -8.70 10.24 8.21
N THR A 78 -7.75 11.13 7.96
CA THR A 78 -7.72 12.03 6.80
C THR A 78 -6.38 11.94 6.08
N LEU A 79 -6.39 12.16 4.76
CA LEU A 79 -5.19 12.20 3.93
C LEU A 79 -4.13 13.16 4.53
N THR A 80 -4.56 14.33 5.00
CA THR A 80 -3.66 15.32 5.63
C THR A 80 -2.95 14.76 6.86
N THR A 81 -3.64 13.98 7.70
CA THR A 81 -3.02 13.39 8.89
C THR A 81 -1.87 12.45 8.52
N TRP A 82 -2.05 11.58 7.53
CA TRP A 82 -1.01 10.66 7.10
C TRP A 82 0.12 11.34 6.32
N LEU A 83 -0.18 12.41 5.58
CA LEU A 83 0.86 13.26 4.96
C LEU A 83 1.73 13.92 6.04
N ASP A 84 1.11 14.52 7.06
CA ASP A 84 1.83 15.13 8.19
C ASP A 84 2.67 14.08 8.95
N GLU A 85 2.17 12.85 9.09
CA GLU A 85 2.89 11.75 9.74
C GLU A 85 4.13 11.33 8.94
N LEU A 86 4.00 11.20 7.62
CA LEU A 86 5.12 10.86 6.74
C LEU A 86 6.21 11.92 6.77
N GLU A 87 5.84 13.20 6.75
CA GLU A 87 6.79 14.32 6.89
C GLU A 87 7.49 14.30 8.26
N ALA A 88 6.72 14.09 9.33
CA ALA A 88 7.26 13.99 10.68
C ALA A 88 8.23 12.81 10.81
N LEU A 89 7.91 11.65 10.23
CA LEU A 89 8.77 10.47 10.26
C LEU A 89 10.08 10.71 9.51
N ARG A 90 10.03 11.28 8.31
CA ARG A 90 11.24 11.66 7.56
C ARG A 90 12.11 12.61 8.34
N SER A 91 11.53 13.65 8.95
CA SER A 91 12.24 14.61 9.79
C SER A 91 12.84 13.95 11.03
N HIS A 92 12.08 13.11 11.75
CA HIS A 92 12.51 12.43 12.97
C HIS A 92 13.71 11.48 12.72
N LEU A 93 13.70 10.80 11.58
CA LEU A 93 14.75 9.86 11.19
C LEU A 93 15.87 10.50 10.36
N HIS A 94 15.82 11.83 10.12
CA HIS A 94 16.78 12.57 9.30
C HIS A 94 16.96 11.98 7.89
N LEU A 95 15.84 11.64 7.24
CA LEU A 95 15.82 11.07 5.89
C LEU A 95 15.83 12.19 4.85
N ASP A 96 16.96 12.91 4.76
CA ASP A 96 17.14 13.98 3.77
C ASP A 96 17.11 13.43 2.33
N ARG A 97 17.64 12.22 2.13
CA ARG A 97 17.56 11.46 0.87
C ARG A 97 16.86 10.13 1.14
N VAL A 98 15.92 9.74 0.27
CA VAL A 98 15.15 8.52 0.46
C VAL A 98 14.60 7.98 -0.86
N ASN A 99 14.49 6.65 -0.97
CA ASN A 99 13.64 5.99 -1.96
C ASN A 99 12.33 5.62 -1.28
N LEU A 100 11.20 5.82 -1.96
CA LEU A 100 9.87 5.51 -1.42
C LEU A 100 9.31 4.28 -2.10
N LEU A 101 8.79 3.33 -1.33
CA LEU A 101 7.96 2.25 -1.84
C LEU A 101 6.60 2.31 -1.15
N GLY A 102 5.54 2.46 -1.93
CA GLY A 102 4.17 2.45 -1.44
C GLY A 102 3.37 1.30 -2.04
N GLN A 103 2.75 0.50 -1.18
CA GLN A 103 1.86 -0.57 -1.61
C GLN A 103 0.41 -0.15 -1.41
N SER A 104 -0.45 -0.32 -2.44
CA SER A 104 -1.88 -0.03 -2.33
C SER A 104 -2.11 1.42 -1.85
N TRP A 105 -2.83 1.62 -0.75
CA TRP A 105 -2.95 2.92 -0.08
C TRP A 105 -1.60 3.64 0.12
N GLY A 106 -0.53 2.92 0.40
CA GLY A 106 0.80 3.52 0.54
C GLY A 106 1.26 4.23 -0.73
N GLY A 107 0.90 3.74 -1.90
CA GLY A 107 1.14 4.41 -3.19
C GLY A 107 0.24 5.63 -3.40
N MET A 108 -1.04 5.56 -2.99
CA MET A 108 -1.93 6.74 -2.98
C MET A 108 -1.33 7.85 -2.11
N LEU A 109 -0.79 7.50 -0.93
CA LEU A 109 -0.14 8.46 -0.05
C LEU A 109 1.11 9.08 -0.72
N ILE A 110 1.88 8.30 -1.49
CA ILE A 110 3.01 8.83 -2.26
C ILE A 110 2.54 9.83 -3.32
N PHE A 111 1.46 9.57 -4.08
CA PHE A 111 0.94 10.54 -5.05
C PHE A 111 0.63 11.88 -4.39
N ALA A 112 -0.16 11.86 -3.31
CA ALA A 112 -0.50 13.06 -2.59
C ALA A 112 0.73 13.75 -1.98
N TYR A 113 1.68 12.97 -1.48
CA TYR A 113 2.93 13.50 -0.92
C TYR A 113 3.77 14.22 -1.97
N MET A 114 3.99 13.61 -3.12
CA MET A 114 4.78 14.21 -4.21
C MET A 114 4.11 15.46 -4.79
N ILE A 115 2.81 15.39 -5.01
CA ILE A 115 2.05 16.41 -5.73
C ILE A 115 1.62 17.58 -4.83
N ASP A 116 1.25 17.35 -3.58
CA ASP A 116 0.72 18.39 -2.69
C ASP A 116 1.76 18.95 -1.70
N ARG A 117 2.83 18.19 -1.40
CA ARG A 117 3.87 18.59 -0.46
C ARG A 117 5.21 18.94 -1.13
N HIS A 118 5.42 18.50 -2.37
CA HIS A 118 6.65 18.74 -3.14
C HIS A 118 7.93 18.46 -2.35
N PRO A 119 8.11 17.24 -1.79
CA PRO A 119 9.23 16.92 -0.92
C PRO A 119 10.56 16.98 -1.67
N GLU A 120 11.59 17.48 -1.02
CA GLU A 120 12.96 17.38 -1.53
C GLU A 120 13.60 16.03 -1.17
N GLY A 121 14.64 15.63 -1.95
CA GLY A 121 15.49 14.48 -1.63
C GLY A 121 14.86 13.11 -1.90
N ILE A 122 13.84 13.03 -2.74
CA ILE A 122 13.34 11.76 -3.26
C ILE A 122 14.26 11.29 -4.39
N GLU A 123 14.88 10.12 -4.24
CA GLU A 123 15.78 9.58 -5.29
C GLU A 123 15.02 8.74 -6.31
N SER A 124 14.06 7.95 -5.85
CA SER A 124 13.15 7.19 -6.72
C SER A 124 11.88 6.78 -5.98
N ILE A 125 10.88 6.38 -6.75
CA ILE A 125 9.58 5.95 -6.28
C ILE A 125 9.32 4.53 -6.79
N ILE A 126 8.76 3.67 -5.93
CA ILE A 126 8.26 2.35 -6.30
C ILE A 126 6.79 2.29 -5.91
N LEU A 127 5.93 2.09 -6.89
CA LEU A 127 4.48 1.99 -6.77
C LEU A 127 4.08 0.53 -6.93
N SER A 128 3.70 -0.11 -5.85
CA SER A 128 3.36 -1.53 -5.80
C SER A 128 1.86 -1.71 -5.66
N SER A 129 1.21 -2.25 -6.69
CA SER A 129 -0.23 -2.59 -6.62
C SER A 129 -1.08 -1.46 -6.06
N THR A 130 -0.99 -0.27 -6.66
CA THR A 130 -1.64 0.98 -6.18
C THR A 130 -2.57 1.60 -7.22
N LEU A 131 -3.15 2.74 -6.90
CA LEU A 131 -4.17 3.41 -7.72
C LEU A 131 -4.04 4.93 -7.67
N PRO A 132 -4.24 5.62 -8.80
CA PRO A 132 -4.24 7.09 -8.84
C PRO A 132 -5.63 7.68 -8.58
N SER A 133 -6.71 6.87 -8.67
CA SER A 133 -8.10 7.32 -8.55
C SER A 133 -8.99 6.26 -7.91
N SER A 134 -9.76 6.65 -6.88
CA SER A 134 -10.76 5.80 -6.24
C SER A 134 -11.92 5.46 -7.16
N GLU A 135 -12.29 6.36 -8.09
CA GLU A 135 -13.32 6.11 -9.09
C GLU A 135 -12.86 5.04 -10.10
N LEU A 136 -11.65 5.19 -10.67
CA LEU A 136 -11.07 4.21 -11.58
C LEU A 136 -10.93 2.84 -10.90
N TRP A 137 -10.46 2.82 -9.66
CA TRP A 137 -10.40 1.59 -8.86
C TRP A 137 -11.77 0.93 -8.73
N SER A 138 -12.76 1.66 -8.23
CA SER A 138 -14.11 1.14 -8.05
C SER A 138 -14.71 0.57 -9.35
N HIS A 139 -14.52 1.26 -10.47
CA HIS A 139 -14.96 0.79 -11.77
C HIS A 139 -14.31 -0.54 -12.16
N GLU A 140 -13.00 -0.68 -11.98
CA GLU A 140 -12.27 -1.90 -12.30
C GLU A 140 -12.62 -3.04 -11.34
N GLN A 141 -12.85 -2.76 -10.05
CA GLN A 141 -13.32 -3.77 -9.11
C GLN A 141 -14.71 -4.31 -9.51
N GLN A 142 -15.63 -3.45 -9.93
CA GLN A 142 -16.92 -3.89 -10.45
C GLN A 142 -16.77 -4.77 -11.72
N ARG A 143 -15.79 -4.44 -12.56
CA ARG A 143 -15.46 -5.29 -13.73
C ARG A 143 -14.94 -6.65 -13.28
N LEU A 144 -14.04 -6.73 -12.31
CA LEU A 144 -13.55 -8.02 -11.75
C LEU A 144 -14.71 -8.84 -11.16
N ILE A 145 -15.56 -8.21 -10.35
CA ILE A 145 -16.75 -8.86 -9.77
C ILE A 145 -17.66 -9.42 -10.87
N SER A 146 -17.78 -8.76 -12.03
CA SER A 146 -18.62 -9.23 -13.13
C SER A 146 -18.19 -10.58 -13.73
N PHE A 147 -16.98 -11.04 -13.46
CA PHE A 147 -16.47 -12.37 -13.86
C PHE A 147 -16.69 -13.44 -12.81
N MET A 148 -17.14 -13.10 -11.60
CA MET A 148 -17.46 -14.06 -10.54
C MET A 148 -18.77 -14.82 -10.84
N PRO A 149 -19.07 -15.93 -10.11
CA PRO A 149 -20.36 -16.61 -10.18
C PRO A 149 -21.53 -15.63 -9.92
N THR A 150 -22.64 -15.81 -10.64
CA THR A 150 -23.79 -14.89 -10.55
C THR A 150 -24.37 -14.76 -9.15
N ASP A 151 -24.42 -15.85 -8.39
CA ASP A 151 -24.91 -15.84 -7.00
C ASP A 151 -24.00 -15.02 -6.07
N GLU A 152 -22.71 -15.02 -6.32
CA GLU A 152 -21.73 -14.20 -5.59
C GLU A 152 -21.83 -12.71 -5.96
N GLN A 153 -21.99 -12.39 -7.27
CA GLN A 153 -22.27 -11.04 -7.73
C GLN A 153 -23.54 -10.47 -7.07
N GLU A 154 -24.63 -11.25 -7.02
CA GLU A 154 -25.88 -10.87 -6.37
C GLU A 154 -25.72 -10.68 -4.86
N ALA A 155 -24.91 -11.51 -4.19
CA ALA A 155 -24.63 -11.38 -2.76
C ALA A 155 -23.88 -10.07 -2.45
N ILE A 156 -22.85 -9.77 -3.22
CA ILE A 156 -22.09 -8.51 -3.11
C ILE A 156 -23.01 -7.30 -3.36
N ALA A 157 -23.76 -7.29 -4.47
CA ALA A 157 -24.66 -6.20 -4.82
C ALA A 157 -25.73 -5.95 -3.73
N ARG A 158 -26.28 -7.03 -3.15
CA ARG A 158 -27.24 -6.95 -2.06
C ARG A 158 -26.63 -6.37 -0.78
N ALA A 159 -25.42 -6.80 -0.41
CA ALA A 159 -24.73 -6.29 0.77
C ALA A 159 -24.43 -4.78 0.62
N VAL A 160 -23.95 -4.36 -0.53
CA VAL A 160 -23.71 -2.93 -0.83
C VAL A 160 -24.99 -2.12 -0.77
N ALA A 161 -26.10 -2.62 -1.34
CA ALA A 161 -27.40 -1.92 -1.36
C ALA A 161 -28.03 -1.80 0.02
N THR A 162 -27.82 -2.76 0.91
CA THR A 162 -28.45 -2.82 2.25
C THR A 162 -27.53 -2.37 3.39
N GLY A 163 -26.23 -2.27 3.15
CA GLY A 163 -25.19 -2.06 4.18
C GLY A 163 -25.00 -3.27 5.11
N ASN A 164 -25.51 -4.45 4.74
CA ASN A 164 -25.37 -5.68 5.54
C ASN A 164 -24.15 -6.49 5.06
N PHE A 165 -23.00 -6.16 5.58
CA PHE A 165 -21.73 -6.84 5.28
C PHE A 165 -21.44 -8.05 6.19
N ASP A 166 -22.37 -8.41 7.09
CA ASP A 166 -22.32 -9.63 7.92
C ASP A 166 -23.13 -10.79 7.31
N ASP A 167 -23.76 -10.61 6.15
CA ASP A 167 -24.51 -11.66 5.45
C ASP A 167 -23.56 -12.81 5.08
N PRO A 168 -23.85 -14.09 5.44
CA PRO A 168 -22.96 -15.21 5.15
C PRO A 168 -22.68 -15.43 3.65
N ALA A 169 -23.64 -15.11 2.77
CA ALA A 169 -23.42 -15.22 1.32
C ALA A 169 -22.46 -14.13 0.83
N TYR A 170 -22.57 -12.93 1.38
CA TYR A 170 -21.62 -11.85 1.12
C TYR A 170 -20.22 -12.21 1.62
N LEU A 171 -20.07 -12.68 2.87
CA LEU A 171 -18.77 -13.03 3.41
C LEU A 171 -18.07 -14.09 2.56
N LYS A 172 -18.81 -15.13 2.11
CA LYS A 172 -18.27 -16.15 1.20
C LYS A 172 -17.83 -15.55 -0.14
N ALA A 173 -18.63 -14.67 -0.72
CA ALA A 173 -18.31 -14.02 -2.00
C ALA A 173 -17.10 -13.09 -1.87
N ASN A 174 -17.01 -12.32 -0.77
CA ASN A 174 -15.89 -11.45 -0.48
C ASN A 174 -14.58 -12.25 -0.24
N ASP A 175 -14.64 -13.36 0.48
CA ASP A 175 -13.49 -14.26 0.65
C ASP A 175 -13.00 -14.80 -0.71
N HIS A 176 -13.93 -15.21 -1.58
CA HIS A 176 -13.58 -15.69 -2.92
C HIS A 176 -12.94 -14.57 -3.76
N TYR A 177 -13.49 -13.36 -3.73
CA TYR A 177 -12.90 -12.19 -4.39
C TYR A 177 -11.47 -11.93 -3.89
N THR A 178 -11.26 -11.96 -2.56
CA THR A 178 -9.95 -11.77 -1.93
C THR A 178 -8.94 -12.81 -2.42
N VAL A 179 -9.33 -14.09 -2.44
CA VAL A 179 -8.47 -15.18 -2.93
C VAL A 179 -8.11 -15.01 -4.41
N LEU A 180 -9.02 -14.49 -5.22
CA LEU A 180 -8.77 -14.29 -6.66
C LEU A 180 -7.83 -13.10 -6.92
N HIS A 181 -7.92 -12.01 -6.15
CA HIS A 181 -7.34 -10.74 -6.54
C HIS A 181 -6.42 -10.10 -5.51
N ALA A 182 -6.60 -10.38 -4.22
CA ALA A 182 -5.78 -9.77 -3.17
C ALA A 182 -4.71 -10.72 -2.63
N ASP A 183 -5.08 -11.70 -1.85
CA ASP A 183 -4.17 -12.68 -1.27
C ASP A 183 -4.89 -13.97 -0.84
N GLU A 184 -4.08 -14.96 -0.47
CA GLU A 184 -4.53 -16.17 0.21
C GLU A 184 -3.50 -16.53 1.29
N ILE A 185 -3.89 -16.42 2.55
CA ILE A 185 -3.03 -16.81 3.66
C ILE A 185 -3.13 -18.33 3.88
N THR A 186 -2.02 -19.03 3.67
CA THR A 186 -1.89 -20.47 3.86
C THR A 186 -0.78 -20.79 4.86
N ASP A 187 -0.67 -22.06 5.27
CA ASP A 187 0.44 -22.51 6.12
C ASP A 187 1.83 -22.31 5.46
N ALA A 188 1.88 -22.24 4.14
CA ALA A 188 3.09 -21.99 3.37
C ALA A 188 3.46 -20.51 3.27
N SER A 189 2.54 -19.59 3.57
CA SER A 189 2.80 -18.16 3.53
C SER A 189 3.90 -17.75 4.54
N PRO A 190 4.70 -16.72 4.26
CA PRO A 190 5.73 -16.23 5.17
C PRO A 190 5.18 -15.95 6.57
N GLU A 191 5.98 -16.23 7.62
CA GLU A 191 5.56 -16.06 9.02
C GLU A 191 5.11 -14.64 9.30
N CYS A 192 5.84 -13.63 8.82
CA CYS A 192 5.51 -12.22 8.98
C CYS A 192 4.16 -11.82 8.36
N PHE A 193 3.72 -12.55 7.33
CA PHE A 193 2.41 -12.35 6.71
C PHE A 193 1.29 -13.05 7.49
N ARG A 194 1.56 -14.24 8.05
CA ARG A 194 0.60 -15.01 8.87
C ARG A 194 0.45 -14.51 10.30
N ARG A 195 1.47 -13.84 10.83
CA ARG A 195 1.51 -13.34 12.21
C ARG A 195 0.30 -12.44 12.49
N PRO A 196 -0.41 -12.64 13.62
CA PRO A 196 -1.47 -11.74 14.04
C PRO A 196 -0.97 -10.28 14.12
N LYS A 197 -1.76 -9.37 13.60
CA LYS A 197 -1.48 -7.93 13.57
C LYS A 197 -2.71 -7.16 13.99
N ARG A 198 -2.52 -5.99 14.59
CA ARG A 198 -3.62 -5.13 15.00
C ARG A 198 -4.03 -4.23 13.82
N PHE A 199 -4.97 -4.71 13.03
CA PHE A 199 -5.50 -3.94 11.91
C PHE A 199 -6.26 -2.71 12.39
N GLY A 200 -6.11 -1.59 11.73
CA GLY A 200 -6.79 -0.33 12.00
C GLY A 200 -8.20 -0.29 11.41
N THR A 201 -9.11 -1.06 11.99
CA THR A 201 -10.47 -1.18 11.45
C THR A 201 -11.19 0.16 11.36
N GLU A 202 -11.07 1.02 12.39
CA GLU A 202 -11.70 2.34 12.36
C GLU A 202 -11.12 3.23 11.27
N SER A 203 -9.78 3.26 11.13
CA SER A 203 -9.12 4.04 10.09
C SER A 203 -9.49 3.56 8.69
N TYR A 204 -9.55 2.25 8.48
CA TYR A 204 -9.97 1.65 7.21
C TYR A 204 -11.41 2.01 6.85
N LEU A 205 -12.35 1.72 7.75
CA LEU A 205 -13.79 1.97 7.52
C LEU A 205 -14.09 3.46 7.31
N THR A 206 -13.40 4.35 8.05
CA THR A 206 -13.62 5.80 7.93
C THR A 206 -13.00 6.37 6.68
N ALA A 207 -11.80 5.92 6.33
CA ALA A 207 -11.09 6.51 5.19
C ALA A 207 -11.44 5.84 3.86
N TRP A 208 -11.52 4.52 3.82
CA TRP A 208 -11.84 3.78 2.59
C TRP A 208 -13.30 3.36 2.53
N GLY A 209 -13.70 2.40 3.33
CA GLY A 209 -15.07 1.89 3.32
C GLY A 209 -15.16 0.45 3.84
N PRO A 210 -16.28 -0.24 3.57
CA PRO A 210 -16.55 -1.55 4.15
C PRO A 210 -15.77 -2.70 3.51
N ASN A 211 -15.19 -2.50 2.32
CA ASN A 211 -14.47 -3.50 1.54
C ASN A 211 -13.62 -2.83 0.45
N GLU A 212 -12.82 -3.62 -0.29
CA GLU A 212 -11.89 -3.11 -1.31
C GLU A 212 -12.59 -2.43 -2.50
N TYR A 213 -13.80 -2.82 -2.85
CA TYR A 213 -14.51 -2.35 -4.05
C TYR A 213 -15.59 -1.29 -3.81
N THR A 214 -15.74 -0.80 -2.56
CA THR A 214 -16.77 0.20 -2.21
C THR A 214 -16.17 1.38 -1.45
N PRO A 215 -15.37 2.25 -2.11
CA PRO A 215 -14.78 3.42 -1.47
C PRO A 215 -15.86 4.45 -1.14
N THR A 216 -16.25 4.54 0.13
CA THR A 216 -17.29 5.46 0.63
C THR A 216 -16.79 6.40 1.72
N GLY A 217 -15.55 6.22 2.15
CA GLY A 217 -14.92 6.99 3.21
C GLY A 217 -14.40 8.36 2.78
N THR A 218 -13.48 8.90 3.56
CA THR A 218 -12.87 10.23 3.30
C THR A 218 -12.01 10.25 2.03
N LEU A 219 -11.59 9.08 1.52
CA LEU A 219 -10.80 8.92 0.29
C LEU A 219 -11.65 8.64 -0.95
N ARG A 220 -12.98 8.66 -0.86
CA ARG A 220 -13.86 8.34 -2.02
C ARG A 220 -13.63 9.25 -3.24
N ASP A 221 -13.26 10.50 -3.02
CA ASP A 221 -13.02 11.49 -4.06
C ASP A 221 -11.50 11.66 -4.36
N PHE A 222 -10.67 10.71 -3.92
CA PHE A 222 -9.24 10.71 -4.21
C PHE A 222 -9.02 10.51 -5.71
N ASP A 223 -8.43 11.50 -6.36
CA ASP A 223 -8.06 11.44 -7.79
C ASP A 223 -6.87 12.35 -8.09
N TYR A 224 -5.77 11.75 -8.50
CA TYR A 224 -4.56 12.42 -8.95
C TYR A 224 -4.22 12.10 -10.41
N THR A 225 -5.12 11.45 -11.15
CA THR A 225 -4.87 10.96 -12.51
C THR A 225 -4.37 12.07 -13.44
N ASP A 226 -5.04 13.21 -13.45
CA ASP A 226 -4.69 14.35 -14.33
C ASP A 226 -3.39 15.07 -13.88
N ARG A 227 -2.90 14.77 -12.67
CA ARG A 227 -1.73 15.41 -12.07
C ARG A 227 -0.50 14.49 -12.01
N LEU A 228 -0.60 13.24 -12.45
CA LEU A 228 0.51 12.27 -12.44
C LEU A 228 1.74 12.78 -13.20
N GLY A 229 1.53 13.60 -14.23
CA GLY A 229 2.61 14.24 -14.99
C GLY A 229 3.47 15.24 -14.19
N GLU A 230 3.03 15.66 -12.99
CA GLU A 230 3.82 16.51 -12.09
C GLU A 230 4.94 15.72 -11.38
N ILE A 231 4.80 14.37 -11.28
CA ILE A 231 5.81 13.49 -10.69
C ILE A 231 6.86 13.18 -11.75
N THR A 232 7.99 13.83 -11.64
CA THR A 232 9.12 13.67 -12.60
C THR A 232 10.25 12.80 -12.07
N ASP A 233 10.13 12.31 -10.84
CA ASP A 233 11.11 11.42 -10.22
C ASP A 233 11.10 10.05 -10.91
N PRO A 234 12.25 9.35 -10.98
CA PRO A 234 12.30 7.99 -11.50
C PRO A 234 11.30 7.09 -10.76
N THR A 235 10.40 6.42 -11.49
CA THR A 235 9.33 5.63 -10.90
C THR A 235 9.28 4.21 -11.49
N LEU A 236 9.25 3.22 -10.61
CA LEU A 236 8.98 1.83 -10.94
C LEU A 236 7.55 1.47 -10.49
N ILE A 237 6.71 1.04 -11.43
CA ILE A 237 5.38 0.53 -11.15
C ILE A 237 5.44 -0.99 -11.21
N ILE A 238 4.93 -1.68 -10.17
CA ILE A 238 4.84 -3.15 -10.14
C ILE A 238 3.41 -3.53 -9.85
N SER A 239 2.81 -4.39 -10.68
CA SER A 239 1.47 -4.95 -10.46
C SER A 239 1.38 -6.37 -10.97
N GLY A 240 0.31 -7.10 -10.61
CA GLY A 240 0.05 -8.45 -11.06
C GLY A 240 -1.03 -8.52 -12.16
N THR A 241 -1.07 -9.62 -12.92
CA THR A 241 -2.15 -9.84 -13.90
C THR A 241 -3.49 -10.19 -13.26
N ASN A 242 -3.46 -10.69 -12.01
CA ASN A 242 -4.66 -11.04 -11.22
C ASN A 242 -4.94 -10.03 -10.09
N ASP A 243 -4.23 -8.92 -10.07
CA ASP A 243 -4.24 -7.89 -9.04
C ASP A 243 -5.54 -7.07 -9.06
N GLU A 244 -5.94 -6.58 -7.91
CA GLU A 244 -6.95 -5.51 -7.76
C GLU A 244 -6.49 -4.23 -8.47
N CYS A 245 -5.19 -3.90 -8.42
CA CYS A 245 -4.56 -2.92 -9.31
C CYS A 245 -4.46 -3.54 -10.71
N THR A 246 -5.59 -3.57 -11.42
CA THR A 246 -5.67 -4.19 -12.74
C THR A 246 -4.65 -3.61 -13.72
N PRO A 247 -4.29 -4.33 -14.78
CA PRO A 247 -3.41 -3.79 -15.82
C PRO A 247 -3.89 -2.46 -16.41
N LEU A 248 -5.20 -2.16 -16.39
CA LEU A 248 -5.72 -0.85 -16.80
C LEU A 248 -5.31 0.26 -15.83
N ILE A 249 -5.42 0.01 -14.52
CA ILE A 249 -5.02 0.98 -13.49
C ILE A 249 -3.51 1.24 -13.58
N ALA A 250 -2.71 0.18 -13.63
CA ALA A 250 -1.26 0.30 -13.75
C ALA A 250 -0.84 1.02 -15.04
N LYS A 251 -1.48 0.70 -16.17
CA LYS A 251 -1.24 1.37 -17.45
C LYS A 251 -1.62 2.84 -17.42
N THR A 252 -2.68 3.21 -16.70
CA THR A 252 -3.05 4.62 -16.54
C THR A 252 -1.94 5.41 -15.83
N MET A 253 -1.29 4.82 -14.83
CA MET A 253 -0.14 5.45 -14.18
C MET A 253 1.07 5.54 -15.10
N ASP A 254 1.43 4.44 -15.78
CA ASP A 254 2.55 4.37 -16.74
C ASP A 254 2.41 5.40 -17.88
N ASP A 255 1.22 5.52 -18.45
CA ASP A 255 0.96 6.44 -19.57
C ASP A 255 1.03 7.93 -19.18
N ASN A 256 0.78 8.27 -17.91
CA ASN A 256 0.69 9.64 -17.44
C ASN A 256 1.90 10.10 -16.61
N MET A 257 2.80 9.22 -16.22
CA MET A 257 4.02 9.55 -15.49
C MET A 257 5.25 9.54 -16.42
N PRO A 258 5.95 10.68 -16.61
CA PRO A 258 6.94 10.82 -17.67
C PRO A 258 8.18 9.94 -17.53
N ASN A 259 8.53 9.54 -16.31
CA ASN A 259 9.71 8.74 -16.00
C ASN A 259 9.36 7.42 -15.31
N ALA A 260 8.19 6.86 -15.60
CA ALA A 260 7.77 5.57 -15.10
C ALA A 260 8.24 4.41 -16.00
N ILE A 261 8.47 3.27 -15.35
CA ILE A 261 8.66 1.96 -15.99
C ILE A 261 7.68 1.01 -15.30
N TRP A 262 6.89 0.29 -16.06
CA TRP A 262 5.92 -0.67 -15.52
C TRP A 262 6.36 -2.11 -15.74
N GLU A 263 6.39 -2.88 -14.65
CA GLU A 263 6.66 -4.31 -14.62
C GLU A 263 5.39 -5.07 -14.20
N LEU A 264 4.87 -5.89 -15.10
CA LEU A 264 3.67 -6.68 -14.90
C LEU A 264 4.03 -8.14 -14.57
N LEU A 265 3.68 -8.60 -13.37
CA LEU A 265 3.98 -9.96 -12.90
C LEU A 265 2.83 -10.92 -13.23
N ASP A 266 3.12 -11.91 -14.11
CA ASP A 266 2.10 -12.88 -14.55
C ASP A 266 1.64 -13.76 -13.40
N GLY A 267 0.32 -13.87 -13.19
CA GLY A 267 -0.32 -14.66 -12.13
C GLY A 267 -0.28 -14.03 -10.74
N ALA A 268 0.47 -12.96 -10.51
CA ALA A 268 0.51 -12.30 -9.20
C ALA A 268 -0.79 -11.52 -8.93
N ARG A 269 -1.17 -11.48 -7.65
CA ARG A 269 -2.30 -10.73 -7.09
C ARG A 269 -1.80 -9.46 -6.40
N HIS A 270 -2.66 -8.81 -5.62
CA HIS A 270 -2.39 -7.53 -4.94
C HIS A 270 -1.16 -7.55 -4.01
N MET A 271 -0.88 -8.69 -3.39
CA MET A 271 0.33 -8.89 -2.60
C MET A 271 1.46 -9.48 -3.46
N THR A 272 1.83 -8.78 -4.55
CA THR A 272 2.81 -9.21 -5.55
C THR A 272 4.14 -9.68 -4.94
N PHE A 273 4.63 -9.01 -3.88
CA PHE A 273 5.87 -9.36 -3.17
C PHE A 273 5.73 -10.61 -2.27
N ILE A 274 4.52 -11.09 -2.01
CA ILE A 274 4.24 -12.37 -1.35
C ILE A 274 4.10 -13.48 -2.41
N ASP A 275 3.30 -13.22 -3.45
CA ASP A 275 3.03 -14.21 -4.51
C ASP A 275 4.30 -14.55 -5.31
N GLN A 276 5.15 -13.57 -5.59
CA GLN A 276 6.37 -13.71 -6.39
C GLN A 276 7.59 -13.04 -5.72
N THR A 277 7.86 -13.39 -4.48
CA THR A 277 8.88 -12.74 -3.62
C THR A 277 10.24 -12.61 -4.31
N ASP A 278 10.73 -13.67 -4.96
CA ASP A 278 12.07 -13.67 -5.57
C ASP A 278 12.12 -12.74 -6.80
N THR A 279 11.12 -12.79 -7.68
CA THR A 279 11.02 -11.93 -8.86
C THR A 279 10.89 -10.47 -8.43
N TYR A 280 10.02 -10.20 -7.46
CA TYR A 280 9.82 -8.86 -6.92
C TYR A 280 11.12 -8.27 -6.33
N LYS A 281 11.86 -9.05 -5.53
CA LYS A 281 13.16 -8.64 -5.01
C LYS A 281 14.19 -8.35 -6.10
N GLN A 282 14.22 -9.16 -7.17
CA GLN A 282 15.15 -8.91 -8.28
C GLN A 282 14.85 -7.59 -8.99
N LEU A 283 13.57 -7.24 -9.18
CA LEU A 283 13.16 -5.94 -9.71
C LEU A 283 13.64 -4.80 -8.81
N LEU A 284 13.41 -4.91 -7.49
CA LEU A 284 13.87 -3.89 -6.53
C LEU A 284 15.40 -3.75 -6.50
N ILE A 285 16.14 -4.87 -6.54
CA ILE A 285 17.61 -4.85 -6.58
C ILE A 285 18.08 -4.15 -7.87
N GLY A 286 17.54 -4.53 -9.02
CA GLY A 286 17.86 -3.89 -10.30
C GLY A 286 17.60 -2.40 -10.29
N TRP A 287 16.45 -1.99 -9.75
CA TRP A 287 16.05 -0.59 -9.66
C TRP A 287 16.92 0.24 -8.71
N LEU A 288 17.12 -0.26 -7.48
CA LEU A 288 17.86 0.46 -6.44
C LEU A 288 19.39 0.51 -6.68
N MET A 289 19.92 -0.30 -7.56
CA MET A 289 21.35 -0.35 -7.88
C MET A 289 21.69 0.27 -9.25
N SER A 290 20.69 0.72 -10.02
CA SER A 290 20.88 1.48 -11.25
C SER A 290 21.20 2.95 -10.91
#